data_47ffbeae80fb8ca11537631443bb1bf1
#
_entry.id   47ffbeae80fb8ca11537631443bb1bf1
#
_cell.length_a   1.000
_cell.length_b   1.000
_cell.length_c   1.000
_cell.angle_alpha   90.00
_cell.angle_beta   90.00
_cell.angle_gamma   90.00
#
_symmetry.space_group_name_H-M   'P 1'
#
loop_
_entity.id
_entity.type
_entity.pdbx_description
1 polymer ?
#
loop_
_entity_poly.entity_id
_entity_poly.type
_entity_poly.pdbx_seq_one_letter_code
_entity_poly.pdbx_strand_id
1 'polypeptide(L)'
;YVEDDYRNIEGQYDAFVSIGMLEHVGRDNYPALSELIKRSLKPDGIALLHSIGRNRPMLMNAWIEKRIFPGAYPPSIGEFMELCEHSDFSVLDVENLRLHYAQTLSHWMDNFTANQDKVTEMYDEHFTRAWRLYLAGSIAAFRAGSLQLFQVVFTHGDNNQLPRSR
;
A
#
# COMPACT_ATOMS: atom_id res chain seq x y z
N TYR A 1 -14.09 14.34 -9.23
CA TYR A 1 -12.93 13.51 -9.63
C TYR A 1 -11.91 14.44 -10.26
N VAL A 2 -10.67 14.43 -9.77
CA VAL A 2 -9.56 15.22 -10.31
C VAL A 2 -8.50 14.23 -10.75
N GLU A 3 -8.10 14.28 -12.02
CA GLU A 3 -6.97 13.52 -12.58
C GLU A 3 -5.74 14.43 -12.52
N ASP A 4 -4.90 14.22 -11.50
CA ASP A 4 -3.70 15.05 -11.29
C ASP A 4 -2.66 14.25 -10.47
N ASP A 5 -1.44 14.76 -10.42
CA ASP A 5 -0.40 14.25 -9.54
C ASP A 5 -0.77 14.53 -8.08
N TYR A 6 -0.63 13.53 -7.22
CA TYR A 6 -0.98 13.65 -5.79
C TYR A 6 -0.24 14.83 -5.11
N ARG A 7 0.92 15.22 -5.59
CA ARG A 7 1.71 16.34 -5.05
C ARG A 7 1.04 17.70 -5.24
N ASN A 8 0.12 17.79 -6.18
CA ASN A 8 -0.65 19.00 -6.50
C ASN A 8 -1.95 19.13 -5.70
N ILE A 9 -2.21 18.23 -4.74
CA ILE A 9 -3.40 18.35 -3.88
C ILE A 9 -3.37 19.68 -3.13
N GLU A 10 -4.43 20.45 -3.29
CA GLU A 10 -4.69 21.72 -2.60
C GLU A 10 -5.90 21.58 -1.69
N GLY A 11 -6.00 22.50 -0.70
CA GLY A 11 -7.10 22.53 0.25
C GLY A 11 -6.90 21.66 1.48
N GLN A 12 -7.90 21.64 2.36
CA GLN A 12 -7.91 20.86 3.59
C GLN A 12 -9.15 19.99 3.65
N TYR A 13 -8.98 18.75 4.08
CA TYR A 13 -9.99 17.70 4.08
C TYR A 13 -10.14 17.08 5.46
N ASP A 14 -11.33 16.54 5.73
CA ASP A 14 -11.62 15.83 6.99
C ASP A 14 -10.91 14.46 7.03
N ALA A 15 -10.64 13.88 5.87
CA ALA A 15 -9.96 12.60 5.76
C ALA A 15 -8.96 12.57 4.59
N PHE A 16 -7.83 11.92 4.82
CA PHE A 16 -6.86 11.56 3.78
C PHE A 16 -6.77 10.04 3.69
N VAL A 17 -7.02 9.48 2.51
CA VAL A 17 -6.95 8.02 2.30
C VAL A 17 -6.05 7.72 1.11
N SER A 18 -5.10 6.82 1.32
CA SER A 18 -4.23 6.32 0.26
C SER A 18 -4.12 4.80 0.33
N ILE A 19 -4.36 4.13 -0.79
CA ILE A 19 -4.40 2.68 -0.90
C ILE A 19 -3.48 2.23 -2.03
N GLY A 20 -2.44 1.45 -1.71
CA GLY A 20 -1.52 0.84 -2.69
C GLY A 20 -0.63 1.85 -3.43
N MET A 21 -0.47 3.06 -2.91
CA MET A 21 0.38 4.08 -3.51
C MET A 21 1.78 4.12 -2.87
N LEU A 22 1.87 3.92 -1.55
CA LEU A 22 3.10 4.12 -0.78
C LEU A 22 4.25 3.26 -1.30
N GLU A 23 3.96 2.05 -1.79
CA GLU A 23 4.92 1.13 -2.39
C GLU A 23 5.60 1.70 -3.65
N HIS A 24 4.97 2.69 -4.28
CA HIS A 24 5.43 3.30 -5.53
C HIS A 24 5.97 4.72 -5.35
N VAL A 25 5.84 5.29 -4.17
CA VAL A 25 6.32 6.65 -3.85
C VAL A 25 7.85 6.68 -3.76
N GLY A 26 8.45 5.62 -3.23
CA GLY A 26 9.87 5.57 -2.92
C GLY A 26 10.21 6.28 -1.60
N ARG A 27 11.07 5.66 -0.79
CA ARG A 27 11.38 6.10 0.58
C ARG A 27 11.93 7.53 0.64
N ASP A 28 12.72 7.94 -0.34
CA ASP A 28 13.29 9.29 -0.41
C ASP A 28 12.22 10.40 -0.54
N ASN A 29 11.01 10.04 -0.97
CA ASN A 29 9.88 10.94 -1.10
C ASN A 29 8.93 10.92 0.11
N TYR A 30 9.18 10.09 1.13
CA TYR A 30 8.33 10.03 2.34
C TYR A 30 8.24 11.36 3.08
N PRO A 31 9.31 12.17 3.22
CA PRO A 31 9.19 13.50 3.78
C PRO A 31 8.19 14.39 3.02
N ALA A 32 8.29 14.41 1.69
CA ALA A 32 7.39 15.20 0.86
C ALA A 32 5.93 14.72 0.93
N LEU A 33 5.70 13.39 0.99
CA LEU A 33 4.36 12.83 1.19
C LEU A 33 3.81 13.18 2.57
N SER A 34 4.62 13.10 3.60
CA SER A 34 4.26 13.44 4.97
C SER A 34 3.80 14.91 5.08
N GLU A 35 4.59 15.84 4.53
CA GLU A 35 4.23 17.25 4.49
C GLU A 35 2.95 17.52 3.68
N LEU A 36 2.76 16.80 2.58
CA LEU A 36 1.53 16.88 1.81
C LEU A 36 0.31 16.49 2.66
N ILE A 37 0.40 15.33 3.34
CA ILE A 37 -0.68 14.86 4.21
C ILE A 37 -0.96 15.91 5.30
N LYS A 38 0.08 16.42 5.94
CA LYS A 38 -0.03 17.41 7.01
C LYS A 38 -0.79 18.68 6.58
N ARG A 39 -0.44 19.21 5.41
CA ARG A 39 -1.09 20.43 4.91
C ARG A 39 -2.50 20.21 4.39
N SER A 40 -2.79 18.98 3.89
CA SER A 40 -4.09 18.62 3.30
C SER A 40 -5.10 18.13 4.33
N LEU A 41 -4.65 17.79 5.53
CA LEU A 41 -5.52 17.31 6.60
C LEU A 41 -5.95 18.47 7.50
N LYS A 42 -7.25 18.60 7.78
CA LYS A 42 -7.74 19.53 8.78
C LYS A 42 -7.18 19.20 10.16
N PRO A 43 -7.15 20.18 11.12
CA PRO A 43 -6.59 19.93 12.45
C PRO A 43 -7.20 18.75 13.22
N ASP A 44 -8.49 18.45 12.98
CA ASP A 44 -9.24 17.33 13.54
C ASP A 44 -9.40 16.15 12.57
N GLY A 45 -8.75 16.22 11.41
CA GLY A 45 -8.85 15.23 10.35
C GLY A 45 -8.09 13.93 10.67
N ILE A 46 -8.48 12.86 9.97
CA ILE A 46 -7.91 11.51 10.13
C ILE A 46 -7.32 11.04 8.80
N ALA A 47 -6.13 10.49 8.84
CA ALA A 47 -5.48 9.86 7.70
C ALA A 47 -5.46 8.33 7.81
N LEU A 48 -5.58 7.67 6.67
CA LEU A 48 -5.42 6.24 6.51
C LEU A 48 -4.48 5.95 5.34
N LEU A 49 -3.42 5.22 5.61
CA LEU A 49 -2.57 4.65 4.58
C LEU A 49 -2.66 3.13 4.61
N HIS A 50 -2.98 2.54 3.45
CA HIS A 50 -3.07 1.10 3.26
C HIS A 50 -1.99 0.69 2.25
N SER A 51 -1.05 -0.13 2.68
CA SER A 51 0.14 -0.47 1.90
C SER A 51 0.60 -1.90 2.14
N ILE A 52 1.03 -2.54 1.06
CA ILE A 52 1.84 -3.75 1.18
C ILE A 52 3.15 -3.36 1.86
N GLY A 53 3.60 -4.20 2.79
CA GLY A 53 4.82 -3.95 3.53
C GLY A 53 5.57 -5.24 3.89
N ARG A 54 6.54 -5.10 4.79
CA ARG A 54 7.41 -6.18 5.25
C ARG A 54 7.69 -6.06 6.74
N ASN A 55 8.16 -7.15 7.34
CA ASN A 55 8.61 -7.12 8.75
C ASN A 55 9.95 -6.41 8.94
N ARG A 56 10.75 -6.33 7.90
CA ARG A 56 12.09 -5.70 7.92
C ARG A 56 12.43 -5.14 6.54
N PRO A 57 13.30 -4.13 6.44
CA PRO A 57 13.76 -3.60 5.17
C PRO A 57 14.36 -4.69 4.29
N MET A 58 13.93 -4.74 3.04
CA MET A 58 14.41 -5.70 2.06
C MET A 58 14.09 -5.23 0.64
N LEU A 59 15.02 -5.42 -0.28
CA LEU A 59 14.78 -5.13 -1.69
C LEU A 59 13.65 -5.98 -2.27
N MET A 60 13.02 -5.46 -3.32
CA MET A 60 12.02 -6.19 -4.09
C MET A 60 12.66 -7.44 -4.73
N ASN A 61 11.90 -8.49 -4.90
CA ASN A 61 12.31 -9.62 -5.71
C ASN A 61 12.57 -9.14 -7.14
N ALA A 62 13.77 -9.43 -7.68
CA ALA A 62 14.23 -8.92 -8.96
C ALA A 62 13.30 -9.27 -10.14
N TRP A 63 12.63 -10.44 -10.11
CA TRP A 63 11.68 -10.81 -11.15
C TRP A 63 10.41 -9.97 -11.07
N ILE A 64 9.87 -9.76 -9.86
CA ILE A 64 8.68 -8.91 -9.61
C ILE A 64 8.98 -7.46 -10.01
N GLU A 65 10.12 -6.93 -9.58
CA GLU A 65 10.57 -5.58 -9.93
C GLU A 65 10.70 -5.38 -11.44
N LYS A 66 11.31 -6.34 -12.13
CA LYS A 66 11.53 -6.24 -13.58
C LYS A 66 10.25 -6.41 -14.40
N ARG A 67 9.29 -7.24 -13.94
CA ARG A 67 8.19 -7.73 -14.78
C ARG A 67 6.81 -7.23 -14.39
N ILE A 68 6.59 -6.89 -13.13
CA ILE A 68 5.26 -6.58 -12.59
C ILE A 68 5.21 -5.14 -12.06
N PHE A 69 6.12 -4.76 -11.16
CA PHE A 69 6.12 -3.47 -10.48
C PHE A 69 7.50 -2.81 -10.51
N PRO A 70 7.91 -2.23 -11.64
CA PRO A 70 9.20 -1.55 -11.73
C PRO A 70 9.33 -0.41 -10.70
N GLY A 71 10.42 -0.43 -9.93
CA GLY A 71 10.71 0.59 -8.92
C GLY A 71 9.88 0.50 -7.63
N ALA A 72 9.01 -0.50 -7.48
CA ALA A 72 8.23 -0.65 -6.26
C ALA A 72 9.08 -1.09 -5.06
N TYR A 73 8.79 -0.50 -3.91
CA TYR A 73 9.44 -0.82 -2.64
C TYR A 73 8.41 -0.94 -1.52
N PRO A 74 7.96 -2.14 -1.16
CA PRO A 74 7.12 -2.34 0.02
C PRO A 74 7.92 -2.05 1.29
N PRO A 75 7.56 -1.00 2.07
CA PRO A 75 8.31 -0.63 3.26
C PRO A 75 8.14 -1.62 4.40
N SER A 76 9.10 -1.66 5.31
CA SER A 76 8.86 -2.23 6.64
C SER A 76 7.95 -1.31 7.45
N ILE A 77 7.32 -1.85 8.50
CA ILE A 77 6.49 -1.01 9.39
C ILE A 77 7.33 0.09 10.05
N GLY A 78 8.61 -0.16 10.36
CA GLY A 78 9.51 0.86 10.89
C GLY A 78 9.74 1.99 9.88
N GLU A 79 10.01 1.66 8.62
CA GLU A 79 10.16 2.68 7.56
C GLU A 79 8.85 3.43 7.28
N PHE A 80 7.70 2.78 7.44
CA PHE A 80 6.41 3.44 7.36
C PHE A 80 6.25 4.49 8.49
N MET A 81 6.69 4.16 9.71
CA MET A 81 6.62 5.09 10.84
C MET A 81 7.50 6.32 10.65
N GLU A 82 8.60 6.24 9.89
CA GLU A 82 9.42 7.42 9.55
C GLU A 82 8.59 8.52 8.86
N LEU A 83 7.58 8.13 8.06
CA LEU A 83 6.65 9.08 7.46
C LEU A 83 5.80 9.80 8.54
N CYS A 84 5.32 9.06 9.54
CA CYS A 84 4.54 9.64 10.62
C CYS A 84 5.40 10.54 11.53
N GLU A 85 6.62 10.12 11.83
CA GLU A 85 7.57 10.89 12.66
C GLU A 85 7.96 12.22 12.00
N HIS A 86 8.14 12.24 10.68
CA HIS A 86 8.58 13.43 9.95
C HIS A 86 7.67 14.65 10.16
N SER A 87 6.36 14.44 10.23
CA SER A 87 5.37 15.52 10.42
C SER A 87 4.68 15.51 11.79
N ASP A 88 5.25 14.75 12.74
CA ASP A 88 4.75 14.64 14.12
C ASP A 88 3.29 14.18 14.18
N PHE A 89 2.97 13.12 13.41
CA PHE A 89 1.66 12.50 13.45
C PHE A 89 1.50 11.55 14.64
N SER A 90 0.32 11.54 15.22
CA SER A 90 -0.09 10.57 16.23
C SER A 90 -0.71 9.34 15.57
N VAL A 91 -0.03 8.19 15.66
CA VAL A 91 -0.54 6.92 15.14
C VAL A 91 -1.63 6.39 16.08
N LEU A 92 -2.81 6.16 15.55
CA LEU A 92 -3.98 5.73 16.31
C LEU A 92 -4.21 4.23 16.26
N ASP A 93 -3.93 3.63 15.10
CA ASP A 93 -4.13 2.20 14.88
C ASP A 93 -3.21 1.65 13.80
N VAL A 94 -2.79 0.41 13.96
CA VAL A 94 -2.06 -0.36 12.96
C VAL A 94 -2.68 -1.74 12.86
N GLU A 95 -3.34 -2.02 11.76
CA GLU A 95 -3.92 -3.31 11.47
C GLU A 95 -3.11 -4.05 10.42
N ASN A 96 -2.93 -5.36 10.60
CA ASN A 96 -2.26 -6.23 9.64
C ASN A 96 -3.26 -7.16 8.96
N LEU A 97 -3.54 -6.89 7.71
CA LEU A 97 -4.51 -7.60 6.87
C LEU A 97 -3.87 -8.68 5.97
N ARG A 98 -2.68 -9.14 6.31
CA ARG A 98 -1.89 -10.10 5.51
C ARG A 98 -2.70 -11.31 5.02
N LEU A 99 -3.42 -11.97 5.92
CA LEU A 99 -4.16 -13.19 5.57
C LEU A 99 -5.43 -12.89 4.77
N HIS A 100 -6.06 -11.74 4.98
CA HIS A 100 -7.17 -11.27 4.15
C HIS A 100 -6.72 -11.06 2.71
N TYR A 101 -5.53 -10.46 2.52
CA TYR A 101 -5.01 -10.24 1.18
C TYR A 101 -4.57 -11.54 0.49
N ALA A 102 -4.03 -12.50 1.25
CA ALA A 102 -3.78 -13.85 0.72
C ALA A 102 -5.06 -14.52 0.20
N GLN A 103 -6.19 -14.30 0.86
CA GLN A 103 -7.50 -14.78 0.40
C GLN A 103 -7.97 -14.03 -0.86
N THR A 104 -7.85 -12.71 -0.89
CA THR A 104 -8.14 -11.89 -2.08
C THR A 104 -7.37 -12.39 -3.30
N LEU A 105 -6.06 -12.61 -3.15
CA LEU A 105 -5.21 -13.15 -4.21
C LEU A 105 -5.62 -14.57 -4.63
N SER A 106 -6.12 -15.40 -3.71
CA SER A 106 -6.65 -16.72 -4.06
C SER A 106 -7.89 -16.59 -4.94
N HIS A 107 -8.83 -15.68 -4.61
CA HIS A 107 -9.99 -15.40 -5.46
C HIS A 107 -9.57 -14.85 -6.85
N TRP A 108 -8.54 -14.00 -6.91
CA TRP A 108 -8.00 -13.56 -8.19
C TRP A 108 -7.40 -14.71 -9.00
N MET A 109 -6.71 -15.66 -8.35
CA MET A 109 -6.18 -16.86 -9.01
C MET A 109 -7.31 -17.73 -9.57
N ASP A 110 -8.40 -17.94 -8.83
CA ASP A 110 -9.56 -18.70 -9.28
C ASP A 110 -10.21 -18.03 -10.50
N ASN A 111 -10.45 -16.72 -10.42
CA ASN A 111 -11.00 -15.94 -11.53
C ASN A 111 -10.09 -15.96 -12.77
N PHE A 112 -8.78 -15.82 -12.56
CA PHE A 112 -7.80 -15.91 -13.65
C PHE A 112 -7.82 -17.30 -14.29
N THR A 113 -7.84 -18.36 -13.48
CA THR A 113 -7.86 -19.75 -13.99
C THR A 113 -9.12 -20.03 -14.80
N ALA A 114 -10.28 -19.54 -14.35
CA ALA A 114 -11.55 -19.69 -15.05
C ALA A 114 -11.61 -18.94 -16.41
N ASN A 115 -10.77 -17.90 -16.59
CA ASN A 115 -10.73 -17.09 -17.80
C ASN A 115 -9.39 -17.16 -18.55
N GLN A 116 -8.56 -18.16 -18.26
CA GLN A 116 -7.20 -18.26 -18.79
C GLN A 116 -7.13 -18.20 -20.32
N ASP A 117 -8.04 -18.88 -21.02
CA ASP A 117 -8.06 -18.91 -22.49
C ASP A 117 -8.27 -17.50 -23.07
N LYS A 118 -9.21 -16.73 -22.48
CA LYS A 118 -9.44 -15.33 -22.87
C LYS A 118 -8.22 -14.46 -22.64
N VAL A 119 -7.53 -14.66 -21.51
CA VAL A 119 -6.30 -13.91 -21.21
C VAL A 119 -5.20 -14.26 -22.21
N THR A 120 -5.08 -15.55 -22.59
CA THR A 120 -4.11 -15.98 -23.60
C THR A 120 -4.42 -15.38 -24.98
N GLU A 121 -5.71 -15.27 -25.37
CA GLU A 121 -6.12 -14.58 -26.60
C GLU A 121 -5.81 -13.08 -26.58
N MET A 122 -6.00 -12.41 -25.43
CA MET A 122 -5.74 -10.97 -25.27
C MET A 122 -4.25 -10.61 -25.29
N TYR A 123 -3.40 -11.50 -24.81
CA TYR A 123 -1.95 -11.27 -24.65
C TYR A 123 -1.18 -12.38 -25.35
N ASP A 124 -0.67 -13.37 -24.58
CA ASP A 124 0.01 -14.57 -25.07
C ASP A 124 0.19 -15.60 -23.92
N GLU A 125 0.74 -16.76 -24.24
CA GLU A 125 1.05 -17.78 -23.24
C GLU A 125 2.16 -17.35 -22.25
N HIS A 126 3.10 -16.49 -22.66
CA HIS A 126 4.17 -16.01 -21.77
C HIS A 126 3.59 -15.13 -20.68
N PHE A 127 2.69 -14.21 -21.03
CA PHE A 127 1.96 -13.40 -20.07
C PHE A 127 1.14 -14.27 -19.12
N THR A 128 0.38 -15.23 -19.67
CA THR A 128 -0.47 -16.13 -18.89
C THR A 128 0.33 -16.90 -17.84
N ARG A 129 1.50 -17.46 -18.20
CA ARG A 129 2.41 -18.12 -17.25
C ARG A 129 3.00 -17.15 -16.22
N ALA A 130 3.41 -15.98 -16.66
CA ALA A 130 3.99 -14.96 -15.78
C ALA A 130 2.97 -14.48 -14.75
N TRP A 131 1.74 -14.21 -15.18
CA TRP A 131 0.67 -13.76 -14.28
C TRP A 131 0.29 -14.83 -13.25
N ARG A 132 0.20 -16.08 -13.66
CA ARG A 132 -0.01 -17.23 -12.76
C ARG A 132 1.11 -17.33 -11.72
N LEU A 133 2.36 -17.19 -12.14
CA LEU A 133 3.51 -17.22 -11.25
C LEU A 133 3.47 -16.07 -10.24
N TYR A 134 3.12 -14.86 -10.70
CA TYR A 134 2.94 -13.69 -9.85
C TYR A 134 1.89 -13.93 -8.77
N LEU A 135 0.69 -14.37 -9.15
CA LEU A 135 -0.40 -14.62 -8.19
C LEU A 135 -0.02 -15.72 -7.19
N ALA A 136 0.51 -16.85 -7.66
CA ALA A 136 0.91 -17.95 -6.79
C ALA A 136 2.04 -17.56 -5.82
N GLY A 137 3.05 -16.85 -6.32
CA GLY A 137 4.15 -16.34 -5.53
C GLY A 137 3.70 -15.32 -4.48
N SER A 138 2.77 -14.44 -4.85
CA SER A 138 2.19 -13.46 -3.93
C SER A 138 1.36 -14.13 -2.83
N ILE A 139 0.49 -15.09 -3.16
CA ILE A 139 -0.26 -15.88 -2.18
C ILE A 139 0.70 -16.56 -1.18
N ALA A 140 1.74 -17.20 -1.69
CA ALA A 140 2.75 -17.86 -0.87
C ALA A 140 3.49 -16.87 0.03
N ALA A 141 3.88 -15.70 -0.49
CA ALA A 141 4.59 -14.66 0.25
C ALA A 141 3.76 -14.09 1.41
N PHE A 142 2.48 -13.80 1.18
CA PHE A 142 1.57 -13.35 2.24
C PHE A 142 1.30 -14.47 3.27
N ARG A 143 1.12 -15.72 2.84
CA ARG A 143 0.92 -16.85 3.77
C ARG A 143 2.16 -17.15 4.60
N ALA A 144 3.34 -17.06 4.01
CA ALA A 144 4.61 -17.27 4.70
C ALA A 144 5.04 -16.08 5.58
N GLY A 145 4.34 -14.94 5.50
CA GLY A 145 4.66 -13.73 6.27
C GLY A 145 5.87 -12.95 5.76
N SER A 146 6.36 -13.23 4.56
CA SER A 146 7.42 -12.43 3.92
C SER A 146 6.88 -11.11 3.34
N LEU A 147 5.59 -11.06 3.02
CA LEU A 147 4.84 -9.85 2.76
C LEU A 147 3.77 -9.64 3.83
N GLN A 148 3.52 -8.40 4.14
CA GLN A 148 2.51 -7.90 5.06
C GLN A 148 1.56 -6.97 4.31
N LEU A 149 0.39 -6.70 4.88
CA LEU A 149 -0.49 -5.63 4.41
C LEU A 149 -0.87 -4.81 5.63
N PHE A 150 -0.38 -3.59 5.69
CA PHE A 150 -0.64 -2.70 6.82
C PHE A 150 -1.73 -1.68 6.46
N GLN A 151 -2.60 -1.45 7.41
CA GLN A 151 -3.53 -0.34 7.41
C GLN A 151 -3.21 0.51 8.63
N VAL A 152 -2.73 1.71 8.39
CA VAL A 152 -2.28 2.63 9.45
C VAL A 152 -3.19 3.83 9.49
N VAL A 153 -3.78 4.07 10.65
CA VAL A 153 -4.63 5.24 10.92
C VAL A 153 -3.87 6.19 11.82
N PHE A 154 -3.85 7.47 11.45
CA PHE A 154 -3.14 8.50 12.20
C PHE A 154 -3.81 9.88 12.03
N THR A 155 -3.38 10.83 12.83
CA THR A 155 -3.88 12.21 12.85
C THR A 155 -2.75 13.17 13.22
N HIS A 156 -3.02 14.47 13.24
CA HIS A 156 -2.06 15.45 13.79
C HIS A 156 -1.71 15.11 15.24
N GLY A 157 -0.46 15.34 15.64
CA GLY A 157 0.04 14.99 16.98
C GLY A 157 -0.69 15.72 18.12
N ASP A 158 -1.21 16.90 17.85
CA ASP A 158 -1.94 17.73 18.80
C ASP A 158 -3.47 17.63 18.69
N ASN A 159 -3.99 16.72 17.86
CA ASN A 159 -5.44 16.51 17.77
C ASN A 159 -5.99 15.83 19.04
N ASN A 160 -6.83 16.52 19.79
CA ASN A 160 -7.50 16.03 21.00
C ASN A 160 -8.99 15.68 20.76
N GLN A 161 -9.49 15.74 19.53
CA GLN A 161 -10.88 15.43 19.16
C GLN A 161 -11.01 14.01 18.60
N LEU A 162 -10.38 13.05 19.28
CA LEU A 162 -10.36 11.66 18.82
C LEU A 162 -11.58 10.88 19.31
N PRO A 163 -12.12 9.93 18.50
CA PRO A 163 -13.13 9.03 18.97
C PRO A 163 -12.57 8.17 20.12
N ARG A 164 -13.35 8.03 21.21
CA ARG A 164 -12.92 7.30 22.42
C ARG A 164 -13.06 5.79 22.32
N SER A 165 -13.60 5.30 21.22
CA SER A 165 -13.79 3.85 20.95
C SER A 165 -13.53 3.54 19.47
N ARG A 166 -13.09 2.32 19.20
CA ARG A 166 -13.10 1.73 17.85
C ARG A 166 -14.52 1.47 17.38
#